data_3b4250244c23ed28acf15cfd13e0a4e1
#
_entry.id   3b4250244c23ed28acf15cfd13e0a4e1
#
_cell.length_a   1.000
_cell.length_b   1.000
_cell.length_c   1.000
_cell.angle_alpha   90.00
_cell.angle_beta   90.00
_cell.angle_gamma   90.00
#
_symmetry.space_group_name_H-M   'P 1'
#
loop_
_entity.id
_entity.type
_entity.pdbx_description
1 polymer ?
#
loop_
_entity_poly.entity_id
_entity_poly.type
_entity_poly.pdbx_seq_one_letter_code
_entity_poly.pdbx_strand_id
1 'polypeptide(L)'
;MSASPTRTPMRSGSVPAHDPRPDDLERLATFGHAVVSWIDDGGYPMSVATGFEADAAAGHVSLAKTSPPIPTDRELAVVGSHINPTPGGYDQRRYVELWGRAAAVRGKRLRFTPTRAWGWDESEVPFFEYSERSVPQSRRYLAALSKEKGRPIRPQLSLFWLALRTTRLPFLSATAVPVLLGIAIAASHGAFTWWTALLTLVGGSLAHLAINVTNDIFDTLSGADDANTTPTQFSGGSRVAIYDLVTIRQLTILAVALFAGAGAIGLLLVLVTSSLTLLWIGIAGVLVGVLYTAPPFKLVYRGLGEIAVAIGFGPIMLLGAYVVQTGRIAVEPLVVSITVGILVALILFVNEIPDRRGDAAAGKRTLPVRFPPSVVQNGYLVAAAVAFALIVGGVVIGLLPWPTLLALLAVPVAFRVYQGLKVHYDSPYTLMAVMGTNVNLTMLVGGLLLVGYVGTIVYLAVR
;
A
#
# COMPACT_ATOMS: atom_id res chain seq x y z
N MET A 1 -16.52 -0.42 -33.08
CA MET A 1 -15.10 -0.06 -32.83
C MET A 1 -15.05 1.43 -32.56
N SER A 2 -15.19 1.85 -31.32
CA SER A 2 -15.06 3.24 -30.88
C SER A 2 -13.69 3.40 -30.23
N ALA A 3 -12.85 4.23 -30.81
CA ALA A 3 -11.52 4.53 -30.31
C ALA A 3 -11.65 5.29 -28.99
N SER A 4 -11.12 4.73 -27.90
CA SER A 4 -10.94 5.44 -26.64
C SER A 4 -9.98 6.62 -26.85
N PRO A 5 -10.29 7.79 -26.33
CA PRO A 5 -9.40 8.94 -26.45
C PRO A 5 -8.09 8.66 -25.69
N THR A 6 -6.99 8.75 -26.40
CA THR A 6 -5.62 8.72 -25.85
C THR A 6 -5.46 9.86 -24.85
N ARG A 7 -5.48 9.53 -23.55
CA ARG A 7 -5.18 10.49 -22.48
C ARG A 7 -3.72 10.91 -22.56
N THR A 8 -3.47 12.17 -22.84
CA THR A 8 -2.15 12.80 -22.70
C THR A 8 -1.69 12.66 -21.23
N PRO A 9 -0.47 12.17 -20.94
CA PRO A 9 0.01 12.10 -19.57
C PRO A 9 0.12 13.52 -19.00
N MET A 10 -0.70 13.83 -18.00
CA MET A 10 -0.58 15.08 -17.27
C MET A 10 0.75 15.11 -16.51
N ARG A 11 1.51 16.19 -16.70
CA ARG A 11 2.72 16.49 -15.95
C ARG A 11 2.43 16.45 -14.45
N SER A 12 3.35 15.88 -13.66
CA SER A 12 3.32 15.86 -12.21
C SER A 12 3.26 17.28 -11.66
N GLY A 13 2.07 17.70 -11.24
CA GLY A 13 1.81 18.98 -10.60
C GLY A 13 0.39 18.94 -10.06
N SER A 14 0.21 19.42 -8.82
CA SER A 14 -1.10 19.72 -8.26
C SER A 14 -2.01 20.26 -9.37
N VAL A 15 -3.25 19.80 -9.47
CA VAL A 15 -4.25 20.47 -10.31
C VAL A 15 -4.54 21.82 -9.64
N PRO A 16 -3.95 22.95 -10.09
CA PRO A 16 -4.25 24.24 -9.51
C PRO A 16 -5.67 24.63 -9.89
N ALA A 17 -6.30 25.48 -9.07
CA ALA A 17 -7.52 26.14 -9.48
C ALA A 17 -7.28 26.78 -10.86
N HIS A 18 -8.19 26.56 -11.78
CA HIS A 18 -8.11 27.00 -13.17
C HIS A 18 -9.19 28.05 -13.47
N ASP A 19 -9.11 28.70 -14.61
CA ASP A 19 -10.18 29.57 -15.09
C ASP A 19 -11.46 28.74 -15.26
N PRO A 20 -12.64 29.29 -14.86
CA PRO A 20 -13.89 28.57 -14.93
C PRO A 20 -14.22 28.14 -16.35
N ARG A 21 -14.64 26.90 -16.52
CA ARG A 21 -15.06 26.28 -17.77
C ARG A 21 -16.56 26.00 -17.75
N PRO A 22 -17.23 25.88 -18.89
CA PRO A 22 -18.62 25.42 -18.93
C PRO A 22 -18.84 24.12 -18.15
N ASP A 23 -17.93 23.16 -18.29
CA ASP A 23 -17.98 21.85 -17.61
C ASP A 23 -18.03 21.97 -16.07
N ASP A 24 -17.37 22.99 -15.48
CA ASP A 24 -17.39 23.21 -14.03
C ASP A 24 -18.78 23.65 -13.55
N LEU A 25 -19.48 24.47 -14.36
CA LEU A 25 -20.83 24.90 -14.07
C LEU A 25 -21.85 23.78 -14.34
N GLU A 26 -21.62 22.98 -15.38
CA GLU A 26 -22.42 21.76 -15.64
C GLU A 26 -22.29 20.76 -14.49
N ARG A 27 -21.08 20.53 -13.97
CA ARG A 27 -20.86 19.72 -12.78
C ARG A 27 -21.60 20.31 -11.56
N LEU A 28 -21.49 21.61 -11.33
CA LEU A 28 -22.21 22.27 -10.23
C LEU A 28 -23.71 22.02 -10.36
N ALA A 29 -24.28 22.11 -11.56
CA ALA A 29 -25.70 21.88 -11.80
C ALA A 29 -26.19 20.47 -11.43
N THR A 30 -25.30 19.49 -11.29
CA THR A 30 -25.65 18.13 -10.86
C THR A 30 -25.98 18.01 -9.36
N PHE A 31 -25.70 19.05 -8.56
CA PHE A 31 -25.97 19.06 -7.12
C PHE A 31 -27.30 19.75 -6.82
N GLY A 32 -28.06 19.23 -5.84
CA GLY A 32 -29.37 19.77 -5.49
C GLY A 32 -29.32 21.11 -4.74
N HIS A 33 -28.20 21.45 -4.12
CA HIS A 33 -27.94 22.70 -3.41
C HIS A 33 -26.44 23.01 -3.43
N ALA A 34 -26.11 24.27 -3.16
CA ALA A 34 -24.71 24.68 -2.99
C ALA A 34 -24.52 25.32 -1.61
N VAL A 35 -23.29 25.22 -1.10
CA VAL A 35 -22.86 25.96 0.08
C VAL A 35 -22.04 27.16 -0.37
N VAL A 36 -22.45 28.34 0.05
CA VAL A 36 -21.72 29.60 -0.20
C VAL A 36 -20.96 29.96 1.07
N SER A 37 -19.65 30.19 0.93
CA SER A 37 -18.75 30.51 2.05
C SER A 37 -18.02 31.83 1.80
N TRP A 38 -17.76 32.58 2.86
CA TRP A 38 -17.01 33.84 2.85
C TRP A 38 -16.35 34.09 4.21
N ILE A 39 -15.43 35.06 4.25
CA ILE A 39 -14.87 35.56 5.51
C ILE A 39 -15.63 36.84 5.88
N ASP A 40 -16.15 36.92 7.09
CA ASP A 40 -16.84 38.08 7.62
C ASP A 40 -15.89 39.23 8.02
N ASP A 41 -16.42 40.35 8.51
CA ASP A 41 -15.62 41.51 8.91
C ASP A 41 -14.77 41.23 10.17
N GLY A 42 -15.16 40.22 10.97
CA GLY A 42 -14.39 39.75 12.13
C GLY A 42 -13.30 38.76 11.78
N GLY A 43 -13.18 38.38 10.51
CA GLY A 43 -12.20 37.36 10.05
C GLY A 43 -12.68 35.92 10.27
N TYR A 44 -13.95 35.68 10.55
CA TYR A 44 -14.50 34.35 10.75
C TYR A 44 -15.09 33.76 9.46
N PRO A 45 -14.91 32.47 9.21
CA PRO A 45 -15.53 31.80 8.08
C PRO A 45 -17.05 31.65 8.32
N MET A 46 -17.83 32.16 7.39
CA MET A 46 -19.27 32.02 7.32
C MET A 46 -19.66 31.10 6.18
N SER A 47 -20.71 30.29 6.38
CA SER A 47 -21.23 29.41 5.34
C SER A 47 -22.74 29.32 5.40
N VAL A 48 -23.39 29.27 4.25
CA VAL A 48 -24.85 29.12 4.11
C VAL A 48 -25.20 28.20 2.95
N ALA A 49 -26.12 27.29 3.15
CA ALA A 49 -26.67 26.48 2.06
C ALA A 49 -27.72 27.28 1.30
N THR A 50 -27.70 27.20 -0.02
CA THR A 50 -28.63 27.92 -0.89
C THR A 50 -29.05 27.10 -2.10
N GLY A 51 -30.29 27.34 -2.56
CA GLY A 51 -30.69 26.90 -3.90
C GLY A 51 -29.99 27.76 -4.97
N PHE A 52 -29.69 27.15 -6.09
CA PHE A 52 -29.01 27.84 -7.19
C PHE A 52 -29.47 27.34 -8.57
N GLU A 53 -29.12 28.07 -9.60
CA GLU A 53 -29.23 27.68 -11.01
C GLU A 53 -27.90 28.03 -11.68
N ALA A 54 -27.21 27.06 -12.26
CA ALA A 54 -25.99 27.29 -13.03
C ALA A 54 -26.33 27.46 -14.52
N ASP A 55 -25.83 28.51 -15.12
CA ASP A 55 -25.92 28.77 -16.57
C ASP A 55 -24.50 28.65 -17.14
N ALA A 56 -24.21 27.44 -17.65
CA ALA A 56 -22.90 27.15 -18.23
C ALA A 56 -22.62 27.95 -19.49
N ALA A 57 -23.65 28.26 -20.31
CA ALA A 57 -23.51 29.05 -21.54
C ALA A 57 -23.24 30.53 -21.26
N ALA A 58 -23.85 31.04 -20.20
CA ALA A 58 -23.67 32.46 -19.79
C ALA A 58 -22.53 32.63 -18.77
N GLY A 59 -21.91 31.54 -18.29
CA GLY A 59 -20.76 31.57 -17.39
C GLY A 59 -21.06 32.10 -15.99
N HIS A 60 -22.27 31.96 -15.47
CA HIS A 60 -22.65 32.45 -14.14
C HIS A 60 -23.57 31.50 -13.37
N VAL A 61 -23.69 31.73 -12.06
CA VAL A 61 -24.59 31.01 -11.16
C VAL A 61 -25.57 31.99 -10.54
N SER A 62 -26.86 31.69 -10.61
CA SER A 62 -27.93 32.44 -9.94
C SER A 62 -28.18 31.83 -8.55
N LEU A 63 -27.81 32.55 -7.48
CA LEU A 63 -27.98 32.13 -6.10
C LEU A 63 -29.29 32.66 -5.50
N ALA A 64 -30.02 31.84 -4.75
CA ALA A 64 -31.17 32.31 -4.01
C ALA A 64 -30.72 33.19 -2.83
N LYS A 65 -31.58 34.12 -2.38
CA LYS A 65 -31.35 34.91 -1.17
C LYS A 65 -31.42 34.01 0.06
N THR A 66 -30.56 34.28 1.03
CA THR A 66 -30.41 33.51 2.25
C THR A 66 -30.52 34.36 3.51
N SER A 67 -30.62 33.68 4.65
CA SER A 67 -30.46 34.30 5.97
C SER A 67 -29.40 33.48 6.71
N PRO A 68 -28.25 34.06 7.05
CA PRO A 68 -27.78 35.43 6.78
C PRO A 68 -27.62 35.73 5.27
N PRO A 69 -27.63 37.00 4.90
CA PRO A 69 -27.51 37.39 3.49
C PRO A 69 -26.10 37.14 2.96
N ILE A 70 -25.99 36.64 1.73
CA ILE A 70 -24.73 36.47 1.04
C ILE A 70 -24.17 37.86 0.69
N PRO A 71 -22.93 38.20 1.07
CA PRO A 71 -22.32 39.50 0.76
C PRO A 71 -22.00 39.65 -0.73
N THR A 72 -21.99 40.91 -1.20
CA THR A 72 -21.67 41.25 -2.63
C THR A 72 -20.37 42.02 -2.77
N ASP A 73 -19.73 42.40 -1.67
CA ASP A 73 -18.54 43.27 -1.59
C ASP A 73 -17.22 42.46 -1.52
N ARG A 74 -17.29 41.17 -1.35
CA ARG A 74 -16.12 40.29 -1.15
C ARG A 74 -16.13 39.04 -2.02
N GLU A 75 -15.01 38.34 -2.02
CA GLU A 75 -14.88 37.03 -2.67
C GLU A 75 -15.71 35.99 -1.93
N LEU A 76 -16.39 35.16 -2.69
CA LEU A 76 -17.19 34.03 -2.21
C LEU A 76 -16.63 32.72 -2.77
N ALA A 77 -16.80 31.64 -2.04
CA ALA A 77 -16.67 30.29 -2.54
C ALA A 77 -18.04 29.63 -2.63
N VAL A 78 -18.40 29.10 -3.78
CA VAL A 78 -19.62 28.34 -4.03
C VAL A 78 -19.25 26.88 -4.25
N VAL A 79 -19.72 25.99 -3.37
CA VAL A 79 -19.36 24.57 -3.36
C VAL A 79 -20.62 23.72 -3.54
N GLY A 80 -20.59 22.86 -4.56
CA GLY A 80 -21.46 21.69 -4.66
C GLY A 80 -20.67 20.45 -4.30
N SER A 81 -21.18 19.62 -3.41
CA SER A 81 -20.51 18.38 -2.99
C SER A 81 -21.48 17.22 -2.79
N HIS A 82 -20.98 16.02 -3.05
CA HIS A 82 -21.71 14.78 -2.81
C HIS A 82 -20.76 13.73 -2.26
N ILE A 83 -21.25 12.97 -1.29
CA ILE A 83 -20.57 11.83 -0.72
C ILE A 83 -21.64 10.80 -0.31
N ASN A 84 -21.45 9.55 -0.71
CA ASN A 84 -22.34 8.47 -0.34
C ASN A 84 -21.68 7.59 0.74
N PRO A 85 -22.22 7.54 1.97
CA PRO A 85 -21.70 6.66 3.01
C PRO A 85 -22.04 5.20 2.71
N THR A 86 -21.06 4.33 2.90
CA THR A 86 -21.17 2.88 2.74
C THR A 86 -20.72 2.16 4.02
N PRO A 87 -21.10 0.90 4.26
CA PRO A 87 -20.65 0.16 5.45
C PRO A 87 -19.12 0.07 5.59
N GLY A 88 -18.37 0.19 4.49
CA GLY A 88 -16.90 0.13 4.47
C GLY A 88 -16.20 1.48 4.34
N GLY A 89 -16.96 2.59 4.29
CA GLY A 89 -16.38 3.92 4.08
C GLY A 89 -17.28 4.85 3.29
N TYR A 90 -16.79 5.38 2.20
CA TYR A 90 -17.50 6.34 1.35
C TYR A 90 -17.25 6.03 -0.11
N ASP A 91 -18.25 6.26 -0.96
CA ASP A 91 -18.14 6.20 -2.42
C ASP A 91 -18.82 7.40 -3.10
N GLN A 92 -18.75 7.46 -4.42
CA GLN A 92 -19.32 8.52 -5.25
C GLN A 92 -18.93 9.93 -4.79
N ARG A 93 -17.74 10.06 -4.22
CA ARG A 93 -17.24 11.35 -3.73
C ARG A 93 -16.95 12.26 -4.90
N ARG A 94 -17.58 13.42 -4.91
CA ARG A 94 -17.37 14.46 -5.91
C ARG A 94 -17.68 15.83 -5.35
N TYR A 95 -16.97 16.84 -5.83
CA TYR A 95 -17.26 18.22 -5.54
C TYR A 95 -16.79 19.14 -6.65
N VAL A 96 -17.40 20.32 -6.70
CA VAL A 96 -16.95 21.47 -7.48
C VAL A 96 -16.96 22.67 -6.57
N GLU A 97 -15.92 23.47 -6.61
CA GLU A 97 -15.77 24.71 -5.88
C GLU A 97 -15.44 25.84 -6.86
N LEU A 98 -16.22 26.91 -6.82
CA LEU A 98 -16.08 28.08 -7.65
C LEU A 98 -15.82 29.29 -6.75
N TRP A 99 -14.76 30.02 -6.99
CA TRP A 99 -14.48 31.31 -6.33
C TRP A 99 -14.85 32.47 -7.26
N GLY A 100 -15.42 33.54 -6.70
CA GLY A 100 -15.81 34.66 -7.46
C GLY A 100 -16.56 35.72 -6.64
N ARG A 101 -17.34 36.55 -7.32
CA ARG A 101 -18.13 37.62 -6.69
C ARG A 101 -19.59 37.51 -7.07
N ALA A 102 -20.46 37.89 -6.13
CA ALA A 102 -21.88 38.03 -6.40
C ALA A 102 -22.27 39.49 -6.60
N ALA A 103 -23.23 39.72 -7.47
CA ALA A 103 -23.87 41.03 -7.69
C ALA A 103 -25.39 40.91 -7.56
N ALA A 104 -26.02 41.95 -7.03
CA ALA A 104 -27.46 42.00 -6.96
C ALA A 104 -28.06 42.21 -8.37
N VAL A 105 -29.06 41.41 -8.72
CA VAL A 105 -29.83 41.50 -9.97
C VAL A 105 -31.28 41.85 -9.64
N ARG A 106 -32.01 42.43 -10.58
CA ARG A 106 -33.45 42.67 -10.40
C ARG A 106 -34.17 41.37 -10.08
N GLY A 107 -34.83 41.31 -8.91
CA GLY A 107 -35.52 40.13 -8.43
C GLY A 107 -34.98 39.57 -7.09
N LYS A 108 -35.29 38.32 -6.80
CA LYS A 108 -34.93 37.64 -5.52
C LYS A 108 -33.61 36.86 -5.56
N ARG A 109 -32.79 37.00 -6.60
CA ARG A 109 -31.56 36.23 -6.77
C ARG A 109 -30.33 37.11 -6.82
N LEU A 110 -29.16 36.51 -6.56
CA LEU A 110 -27.85 37.11 -6.76
C LEU A 110 -27.19 36.44 -7.97
N ARG A 111 -26.51 37.19 -8.82
CA ARG A 111 -25.68 36.66 -9.91
C ARG A 111 -24.26 36.50 -9.39
N PHE A 112 -23.79 35.29 -9.31
CA PHE A 112 -22.41 34.95 -8.98
C PHE A 112 -21.63 34.69 -10.26
N THR A 113 -20.52 35.40 -10.42
CA THR A 113 -19.59 35.23 -11.55
C THR A 113 -18.31 34.60 -11.02
N PRO A 114 -18.01 33.35 -11.39
CA PRO A 114 -16.79 32.68 -10.97
C PRO A 114 -15.57 33.27 -11.67
N THR A 115 -14.44 33.33 -10.97
CA THR A 115 -13.12 33.73 -11.48
C THR A 115 -12.11 32.58 -11.40
N ARG A 116 -12.36 31.60 -10.57
CA ARG A 116 -11.55 30.38 -10.42
C ARG A 116 -12.47 29.20 -10.17
N ALA A 117 -12.04 28.04 -10.63
CA ALA A 117 -12.74 26.78 -10.41
C ALA A 117 -11.77 25.67 -9.99
N TRP A 118 -12.25 24.79 -9.16
CA TRP A 118 -11.61 23.54 -8.86
C TRP A 118 -12.67 22.48 -8.57
N GLY A 119 -12.37 21.24 -8.93
CA GLY A 119 -13.27 20.15 -8.66
C GLY A 119 -12.57 18.80 -8.75
N TRP A 120 -13.24 17.82 -8.21
CA TRP A 120 -12.80 16.43 -8.27
C TRP A 120 -14.01 15.50 -8.32
N ASP A 121 -13.91 14.46 -9.11
CA ASP A 121 -14.88 13.38 -9.21
C ASP A 121 -14.13 12.04 -9.09
N GLU A 122 -14.56 11.22 -8.13
CA GLU A 122 -13.93 9.93 -7.85
C GLU A 122 -14.05 8.95 -9.03
N SER A 123 -15.09 9.08 -9.86
CA SER A 123 -15.27 8.26 -11.05
C SER A 123 -14.23 8.55 -12.15
N GLU A 124 -13.69 9.79 -12.18
CA GLU A 124 -12.65 10.20 -13.12
C GLU A 124 -11.24 10.00 -12.56
N VAL A 125 -11.06 10.37 -11.29
CA VAL A 125 -9.79 10.28 -10.58
C VAL A 125 -10.02 9.61 -9.22
N PRO A 126 -9.60 8.36 -9.04
CA PRO A 126 -9.77 7.65 -7.76
C PRO A 126 -9.21 8.42 -6.58
N PHE A 127 -9.80 8.25 -5.39
CA PHE A 127 -9.45 9.01 -4.18
C PHE A 127 -7.96 8.97 -3.83
N PHE A 128 -7.32 7.81 -3.94
CA PHE A 128 -5.90 7.69 -3.63
C PHE A 128 -5.03 8.47 -4.61
N GLU A 129 -5.38 8.47 -5.89
CA GLU A 129 -4.70 9.27 -6.90
C GLU A 129 -4.88 10.77 -6.64
N TYR A 130 -6.11 11.19 -6.35
CA TYR A 130 -6.41 12.57 -5.99
C TYR A 130 -5.62 13.02 -4.74
N SER A 131 -5.60 12.18 -3.71
CA SER A 131 -4.85 12.43 -2.47
C SER A 131 -3.35 12.63 -2.75
N GLU A 132 -2.74 11.76 -3.55
CA GLU A 132 -1.31 11.87 -3.89
C GLU A 132 -1.02 13.12 -4.75
N ARG A 133 -1.89 13.45 -5.69
CA ARG A 133 -1.76 14.66 -6.51
C ARG A 133 -1.87 15.95 -5.68
N SER A 134 -2.54 15.92 -4.52
CA SER A 134 -2.69 17.08 -3.62
C SER A 134 -1.46 17.32 -2.72
N VAL A 135 -0.58 16.33 -2.54
CA VAL A 135 0.60 16.42 -1.67
C VAL A 135 1.52 17.60 -2.00
N PRO A 136 1.91 17.86 -3.26
CA PRO A 136 2.78 19.01 -3.59
C PRO A 136 2.15 20.36 -3.20
N GLN A 137 0.84 20.50 -3.33
CA GLN A 137 0.12 21.70 -2.93
C GLN A 137 0.11 21.85 -1.40
N SER A 138 -0.17 20.79 -0.68
CA SER A 138 -0.14 20.75 0.78
C SER A 138 1.24 21.12 1.32
N ARG A 139 2.32 20.61 0.72
CA ARG A 139 3.70 20.96 1.08
C ARG A 139 4.00 22.45 0.86
N ARG A 140 3.57 23.03 -0.27
CA ARG A 140 3.74 24.47 -0.52
C ARG A 140 2.99 25.32 0.51
N TYR A 141 1.77 24.94 0.84
CA TYR A 141 0.97 25.60 1.88
C TYR A 141 1.66 25.55 3.25
N LEU A 142 2.11 24.38 3.69
CA LEU A 142 2.82 24.22 4.94
C LEU A 142 4.15 24.98 4.97
N ALA A 143 4.87 25.05 3.86
CA ALA A 143 6.09 25.82 3.74
C ALA A 143 5.82 27.35 3.85
N ALA A 144 4.76 27.85 3.20
CA ALA A 144 4.34 29.24 3.32
C ALA A 144 3.91 29.59 4.75
N LEU A 145 3.14 28.72 5.39
CA LEU A 145 2.69 28.88 6.77
C LEU A 145 3.87 28.82 7.75
N SER A 146 4.86 27.95 7.51
CA SER A 146 6.10 27.88 8.31
C SER A 146 6.88 29.19 8.24
N LYS A 147 6.97 29.79 7.05
CA LYS A 147 7.61 31.10 6.86
C LYS A 147 6.86 32.23 7.60
N GLU A 148 5.53 32.24 7.48
CA GLU A 148 4.67 33.22 8.16
C GLU A 148 4.80 33.13 9.68
N LYS A 149 4.79 31.92 10.25
CA LYS A 149 4.85 31.70 11.71
C LYS A 149 6.26 31.67 12.29
N GLY A 150 7.31 31.80 11.47
CA GLY A 150 8.71 31.79 11.90
C GLY A 150 9.16 30.46 12.53
N ARG A 151 8.42 29.37 12.35
CA ARG A 151 8.74 28.03 12.87
C ARG A 151 8.33 26.94 11.88
N PRO A 152 9.01 25.81 11.84
CA PRO A 152 8.64 24.71 10.96
C PRO A 152 7.27 24.12 11.36
N ILE A 153 6.32 24.14 10.43
CA ILE A 153 5.00 23.54 10.59
C ILE A 153 4.99 22.28 9.72
N ARG A 154 4.75 21.14 10.35
CA ARG A 154 4.71 19.84 9.70
C ARG A 154 3.35 19.17 9.92
N PRO A 155 2.92 18.26 9.02
CA PRO A 155 1.75 17.42 9.28
C PRO A 155 1.95 16.63 10.55
N GLN A 156 0.89 16.44 11.34
CA GLN A 156 0.93 15.65 12.56
C GLN A 156 0.02 14.43 12.39
N LEU A 157 0.59 13.26 12.60
CA LEU A 157 -0.16 12.02 12.74
C LEU A 157 -0.02 11.49 14.16
N SER A 158 -1.01 10.75 14.66
CA SER A 158 -0.84 10.03 15.92
C SER A 158 0.33 9.05 15.80
N LEU A 159 1.02 8.78 16.92
CA LEU A 159 2.16 7.85 16.95
C LEU A 159 1.77 6.46 16.42
N PHE A 160 0.55 6.01 16.69
CA PHE A 160 0.04 4.73 16.19
C PHE A 160 -0.01 4.71 14.65
N TRP A 161 -0.63 5.70 14.02
CA TRP A 161 -0.73 5.79 12.56
C TRP A 161 0.64 5.99 11.90
N LEU A 162 1.51 6.75 12.55
CA LEU A 162 2.88 6.96 12.08
C LEU A 162 3.67 5.64 12.10
N ALA A 163 3.62 4.90 13.21
CA ALA A 163 4.27 3.60 13.34
C ALA A 163 3.72 2.60 12.30
N LEU A 164 2.38 2.49 12.19
CA LEU A 164 1.72 1.59 11.25
C LEU A 164 2.12 1.87 9.80
N ARG A 165 2.19 3.15 9.42
CA ARG A 165 2.59 3.56 8.07
C ARG A 165 4.09 3.35 7.82
N THR A 166 4.95 3.81 8.75
CA THR A 166 6.42 3.76 8.63
C THR A 166 6.94 2.33 8.54
N THR A 167 6.37 1.41 9.31
CA THR A 167 6.82 0.02 9.38
C THR A 167 6.08 -0.90 8.42
N ARG A 168 5.03 -0.40 7.75
CA ARG A 168 4.14 -1.21 6.90
C ARG A 168 3.57 -2.41 7.65
N LEU A 169 3.17 -2.19 8.90
CA LEU A 169 2.70 -3.22 9.84
C LEU A 169 1.70 -4.24 9.25
N PRO A 170 0.75 -3.89 8.36
CA PRO A 170 -0.16 -4.86 7.75
C PRO A 170 0.54 -5.99 6.97
N PHE A 171 1.77 -5.76 6.47
CA PHE A 171 2.55 -6.80 5.78
C PHE A 171 3.23 -7.80 6.71
N LEU A 172 3.17 -7.62 8.03
CA LEU A 172 3.68 -8.63 9.00
C LEU A 172 3.00 -10.00 8.86
N SER A 173 1.82 -10.05 8.26
CA SER A 173 1.20 -11.30 7.89
C SER A 173 2.11 -12.19 7.02
N ALA A 174 2.92 -11.57 6.13
CA ALA A 174 3.92 -12.28 5.34
C ALA A 174 5.05 -12.92 6.18
N THR A 175 5.30 -12.42 7.40
CA THR A 175 6.22 -13.03 8.37
C THR A 175 5.51 -14.07 9.24
N ALA A 176 4.30 -13.76 9.69
CA ALA A 176 3.56 -14.63 10.59
C ALA A 176 3.32 -16.02 9.96
N VAL A 177 2.93 -16.07 8.70
CA VAL A 177 2.65 -17.34 7.99
C VAL A 177 3.85 -18.28 7.98
N PRO A 178 5.04 -17.91 7.44
CA PRO A 178 6.18 -18.84 7.42
C PRO A 178 6.65 -19.22 8.81
N VAL A 179 6.67 -18.29 9.77
CA VAL A 179 7.10 -18.59 11.15
C VAL A 179 6.14 -19.58 11.81
N LEU A 180 4.84 -19.36 11.75
CA LEU A 180 3.83 -20.25 12.32
C LEU A 180 3.83 -21.63 11.65
N LEU A 181 4.04 -21.70 10.34
CA LEU A 181 4.17 -22.96 9.62
C LEU A 181 5.42 -23.73 10.06
N GLY A 182 6.58 -23.06 10.17
CA GLY A 182 7.79 -23.70 10.68
C GLY A 182 7.60 -24.30 12.08
N ILE A 183 6.91 -23.56 12.97
CA ILE A 183 6.54 -24.00 14.32
C ILE A 183 5.55 -25.18 14.27
N ALA A 184 4.50 -25.11 13.42
CA ALA A 184 3.50 -26.17 13.31
C ALA A 184 4.08 -27.47 12.75
N ILE A 185 4.98 -27.38 11.76
CA ILE A 185 5.73 -28.54 11.25
C ILE A 185 6.61 -29.13 12.36
N ALA A 186 7.31 -28.31 13.12
CA ALA A 186 8.10 -28.79 14.26
C ALA A 186 7.24 -29.48 15.32
N ALA A 187 6.08 -28.91 15.64
CA ALA A 187 5.12 -29.51 16.57
C ALA A 187 4.57 -30.87 16.06
N SER A 188 4.32 -31.03 14.75
CA SER A 188 3.92 -32.32 14.16
C SER A 188 5.03 -33.38 14.26
N HIS A 189 6.29 -32.96 14.38
CA HIS A 189 7.44 -33.82 14.66
C HIS A 189 7.71 -34.00 16.17
N GLY A 190 6.79 -33.56 17.05
CA GLY A 190 6.91 -33.69 18.51
C GLY A 190 7.80 -32.64 19.18
N ALA A 191 8.21 -31.60 18.48
CA ALA A 191 9.10 -30.56 19.02
C ALA A 191 8.36 -29.21 19.10
N PHE A 192 8.00 -28.81 20.33
CA PHE A 192 7.34 -27.50 20.56
C PHE A 192 7.72 -26.92 21.91
N THR A 193 8.24 -25.68 21.86
CA THR A 193 8.55 -24.88 23.04
C THR A 193 7.94 -23.49 22.84
N TRP A 194 6.91 -23.15 23.60
CA TRP A 194 6.07 -21.95 23.37
C TRP A 194 6.83 -20.62 23.41
N TRP A 195 7.80 -20.47 24.35
CA TRP A 195 8.51 -19.19 24.50
C TRP A 195 9.55 -18.96 23.39
N THR A 196 10.21 -20.03 22.90
CA THR A 196 11.10 -19.91 21.73
C THR A 196 10.29 -19.65 20.45
N ALA A 197 9.09 -20.22 20.33
CA ALA A 197 8.16 -19.93 19.26
C ALA A 197 7.74 -18.44 19.26
N LEU A 198 7.41 -17.90 20.44
CA LEU A 198 7.06 -16.47 20.59
C LEU A 198 8.25 -15.57 20.24
N LEU A 199 9.44 -15.87 20.77
CA LEU A 199 10.65 -15.10 20.44
C LEU A 199 10.99 -15.17 18.94
N THR A 200 10.80 -16.30 18.29
CA THR A 200 11.00 -16.43 16.84
C THR A 200 10.03 -15.53 16.06
N LEU A 201 8.76 -15.49 16.46
CA LEU A 201 7.76 -14.63 15.83
C LEU A 201 8.10 -13.14 16.03
N VAL A 202 8.49 -12.75 17.23
CA VAL A 202 8.87 -11.36 17.54
C VAL A 202 10.16 -10.98 16.81
N GLY A 203 11.20 -11.82 16.87
CA GLY A 203 12.48 -11.56 16.21
C GLY A 203 12.35 -11.46 14.68
N GLY A 204 11.60 -12.39 14.07
CA GLY A 204 11.29 -12.37 12.63
C GLY A 204 10.49 -11.12 12.24
N SER A 205 9.53 -10.72 13.06
CA SER A 205 8.75 -9.49 12.84
C SER A 205 9.63 -8.25 12.91
N LEU A 206 10.50 -8.12 13.90
CA LEU A 206 11.44 -6.99 14.02
C LEU A 206 12.39 -6.93 12.82
N ALA A 207 12.91 -8.08 12.36
CA ALA A 207 13.76 -8.12 11.18
C ALA A 207 13.02 -7.66 9.91
N HIS A 208 11.79 -8.11 9.70
CA HIS A 208 10.97 -7.66 8.57
C HIS A 208 10.71 -6.15 8.62
N LEU A 209 10.30 -5.62 9.78
CA LEU A 209 10.07 -4.18 9.94
C LEU A 209 11.36 -3.38 9.69
N ALA A 210 12.51 -3.85 10.15
CA ALA A 210 13.81 -3.24 9.93
C ALA A 210 14.15 -3.16 8.43
N ILE A 211 13.91 -4.24 7.68
CA ILE A 211 14.13 -4.29 6.23
C ILE A 211 13.19 -3.33 5.51
N ASN A 212 11.92 -3.26 5.88
CA ASN A 212 10.96 -2.32 5.29
C ASN A 212 11.39 -0.87 5.48
N VAL A 213 11.77 -0.48 6.70
CA VAL A 213 12.26 0.88 6.98
C VAL A 213 13.55 1.17 6.22
N THR A 214 14.46 0.19 6.12
CA THR A 214 15.71 0.32 5.35
C THR A 214 15.43 0.50 3.86
N ASN A 215 14.48 -0.24 3.31
CA ASN A 215 14.04 -0.07 1.92
C ASN A 215 13.54 1.35 1.67
N ASP A 216 12.66 1.88 2.53
CA ASP A 216 12.13 3.24 2.41
C ASP A 216 13.24 4.31 2.47
N ILE A 217 14.28 4.12 3.31
CA ILE A 217 15.44 5.01 3.36
C ILE A 217 16.15 5.04 2.00
N PHE A 218 16.49 3.86 1.45
CA PHE A 218 17.24 3.80 0.20
C PHE A 218 16.41 4.22 -1.02
N ASP A 219 15.13 3.90 -1.08
CA ASP A 219 14.23 4.32 -2.17
C ASP A 219 14.00 5.85 -2.13
N THR A 220 13.91 6.46 -0.95
CA THR A 220 13.88 7.92 -0.78
C THR A 220 15.21 8.56 -1.24
N LEU A 221 16.37 8.03 -0.76
CA LEU A 221 17.69 8.58 -1.11
C LEU A 221 18.05 8.40 -2.58
N SER A 222 17.55 7.37 -3.25
CA SER A 222 17.76 7.14 -4.68
C SER A 222 16.81 7.95 -5.57
N GLY A 223 15.78 8.58 -5.00
CA GLY A 223 14.73 9.28 -5.73
C GLY A 223 13.68 8.36 -6.37
N ALA A 224 13.69 7.05 -6.09
CA ALA A 224 12.71 6.11 -6.63
C ALA A 224 11.29 6.45 -6.17
N ASP A 225 11.15 6.79 -4.89
CA ASP A 225 9.87 7.20 -4.32
C ASP A 225 9.38 8.55 -4.87
N ASP A 226 10.28 9.52 -5.11
CA ASP A 226 9.93 10.80 -5.72
C ASP A 226 9.52 10.65 -7.19
N ALA A 227 10.12 9.73 -7.93
CA ALA A 227 9.80 9.43 -9.32
C ALA A 227 8.45 8.72 -9.48
N ASN A 228 7.94 8.08 -8.41
CA ASN A 228 6.66 7.39 -8.44
C ASN A 228 5.50 8.39 -8.33
N THR A 229 4.82 8.63 -9.43
CA THR A 229 3.67 9.55 -9.54
C THR A 229 2.32 8.89 -9.26
N THR A 230 2.28 7.57 -9.11
CA THR A 230 1.07 6.79 -8.92
C THR A 230 1.19 5.78 -7.75
N PRO A 231 1.65 6.22 -6.55
CA PRO A 231 1.77 5.32 -5.42
C PRO A 231 0.40 4.80 -4.99
N THR A 232 0.38 3.56 -4.50
CA THR A 232 -0.83 2.92 -4.00
C THR A 232 -0.69 2.56 -2.53
N GLN A 233 -1.73 2.03 -1.92
CA GLN A 233 -1.67 1.54 -0.55
C GLN A 233 -0.68 0.38 -0.38
N PHE A 234 -0.41 -0.39 -1.44
CA PHE A 234 0.44 -1.58 -1.44
C PHE A 234 1.83 -1.36 -2.06
N SER A 235 2.02 -0.24 -2.79
CA SER A 235 3.24 0.06 -3.54
C SER A 235 3.73 1.49 -3.33
N GLY A 236 4.95 1.81 -3.77
CA GLY A 236 5.51 3.16 -3.69
C GLY A 236 6.02 3.55 -2.31
N GLY A 237 6.39 2.63 -1.47
CA GLY A 237 6.98 2.90 -0.16
C GLY A 237 5.98 3.40 0.91
N SER A 238 6.47 3.68 2.12
CA SER A 238 5.66 4.33 3.17
C SER A 238 5.45 5.81 2.90
N ARG A 239 6.35 6.42 2.13
CA ARG A 239 6.39 7.85 1.77
C ARG A 239 6.42 8.81 2.96
N VAL A 240 6.73 8.33 4.16
CA VAL A 240 6.75 9.18 5.37
C VAL A 240 7.84 10.26 5.31
N ALA A 241 8.96 9.96 4.65
CA ALA A 241 10.02 10.95 4.41
C ALA A 241 9.61 11.95 3.31
N ILE A 242 8.99 11.48 2.23
CA ILE A 242 8.46 12.31 1.13
C ILE A 242 7.41 13.31 1.63
N TYR A 243 6.58 12.90 2.61
CA TYR A 243 5.53 13.76 3.18
C TYR A 243 6.02 14.62 4.36
N ASP A 244 7.32 14.66 4.65
CA ASP A 244 7.91 15.39 5.78
C ASP A 244 7.33 14.98 7.16
N LEU A 245 6.80 13.77 7.28
CA LEU A 245 6.28 13.22 8.54
C LEU A 245 7.41 12.75 9.45
N VAL A 246 8.46 12.15 8.86
CA VAL A 246 9.63 11.61 9.56
C VAL A 246 10.88 11.97 8.77
N THR A 247 11.97 12.28 9.46
CA THR A 247 13.27 12.54 8.83
C THR A 247 14.03 11.25 8.54
N ILE A 248 14.92 11.25 7.55
CA ILE A 248 15.82 10.12 7.26
C ILE A 248 16.60 9.68 8.49
N ARG A 249 17.06 10.64 9.32
CA ARG A 249 17.77 10.34 10.58
C ARG A 249 16.88 9.52 11.54
N GLN A 250 15.62 9.89 11.70
CA GLN A 250 14.67 9.14 12.55
C GLN A 250 14.40 7.75 12.01
N LEU A 251 14.24 7.61 10.67
CA LEU A 251 14.10 6.30 10.02
C LEU A 251 15.34 5.43 10.24
N THR A 252 16.55 6.01 10.12
CA THR A 252 17.81 5.28 10.37
C THR A 252 17.89 4.80 11.82
N ILE A 253 17.56 5.65 12.79
CA ILE A 253 17.54 5.26 14.21
C ILE A 253 16.54 4.12 14.45
N LEU A 254 15.34 4.20 13.85
CA LEU A 254 14.33 3.16 13.95
C LEU A 254 14.82 1.85 13.32
N ALA A 255 15.40 1.89 12.12
CA ALA A 255 15.93 0.70 11.45
C ALA A 255 17.01 0.02 12.29
N VAL A 256 17.97 0.80 12.82
CA VAL A 256 19.03 0.29 13.69
C VAL A 256 18.47 -0.34 14.96
N ALA A 257 17.50 0.31 15.61
CA ALA A 257 16.86 -0.23 16.82
C ALA A 257 16.13 -1.56 16.53
N LEU A 258 15.41 -1.64 15.42
CA LEU A 258 14.70 -2.85 14.99
C LEU A 258 15.68 -3.99 14.67
N PHE A 259 16.78 -3.72 13.93
CA PHE A 259 17.83 -4.70 13.66
C PHE A 259 18.54 -5.16 14.94
N ALA A 260 18.83 -4.22 15.86
CA ALA A 260 19.45 -4.55 17.15
C ALA A 260 18.55 -5.46 17.99
N GLY A 261 17.25 -5.17 18.05
CA GLY A 261 16.25 -6.03 18.71
C GLY A 261 16.15 -7.41 18.08
N ALA A 262 16.05 -7.49 16.75
CA ALA A 262 16.03 -8.75 16.02
C ALA A 262 17.31 -9.56 16.25
N GLY A 263 18.47 -8.90 16.19
CA GLY A 263 19.79 -9.52 16.43
C GLY A 263 19.95 -10.03 17.86
N ALA A 264 19.49 -9.27 18.86
CA ALA A 264 19.53 -9.69 20.26
C ALA A 264 18.65 -10.95 20.49
N ILE A 265 17.44 -10.98 19.94
CA ILE A 265 16.55 -12.15 20.02
C ILE A 265 17.16 -13.33 19.26
N GLY A 266 17.70 -13.09 18.05
CA GLY A 266 18.34 -14.15 17.25
C GLY A 266 19.54 -14.78 17.99
N LEU A 267 20.42 -13.93 18.58
CA LEU A 267 21.55 -14.40 19.37
C LEU A 267 21.08 -15.19 20.62
N LEU A 268 20.07 -14.68 21.32
CA LEU A 268 19.49 -15.40 22.46
C LEU A 268 18.99 -16.79 22.03
N LEU A 269 18.27 -16.90 20.92
CA LEU A 269 17.78 -18.18 20.40
C LEU A 269 18.95 -19.11 20.03
N VAL A 270 20.01 -18.60 19.39
CA VAL A 270 21.22 -19.39 19.09
C VAL A 270 21.86 -19.92 20.36
N LEU A 271 22.02 -19.11 21.41
CA LEU A 271 22.62 -19.51 22.70
C LEU A 271 21.79 -20.57 23.40
N VAL A 272 20.47 -20.37 23.46
CA VAL A 272 19.56 -21.28 24.14
C VAL A 272 19.45 -22.66 23.43
N THR A 273 19.37 -22.62 22.09
CA THR A 273 19.29 -23.85 21.28
C THR A 273 20.65 -24.49 21.01
N SER A 274 21.74 -23.77 21.30
CA SER A 274 23.12 -24.16 20.98
C SER A 274 23.30 -24.56 19.51
N SER A 275 22.52 -23.93 18.61
CA SER A 275 22.42 -24.31 17.20
C SER A 275 23.29 -23.41 16.30
N LEU A 276 24.41 -23.93 15.82
CA LEU A 276 25.22 -23.28 14.79
C LEU A 276 24.46 -23.17 13.46
N THR A 277 23.57 -24.08 13.16
CA THR A 277 22.69 -24.03 11.98
C THR A 277 21.82 -22.78 12.02
N LEU A 278 21.22 -22.47 13.18
CA LEU A 278 20.41 -21.28 13.38
C LEU A 278 21.25 -20.00 13.22
N LEU A 279 22.50 -20.00 13.69
CA LEU A 279 23.40 -18.87 13.51
C LEU A 279 23.64 -18.58 12.03
N TRP A 280 23.92 -19.60 11.22
CA TRP A 280 24.14 -19.42 9.77
C TRP A 280 22.88 -19.00 9.05
N ILE A 281 21.70 -19.51 9.42
CA ILE A 281 20.40 -19.05 8.89
C ILE A 281 20.21 -17.56 9.23
N GLY A 282 20.51 -17.15 10.46
CA GLY A 282 20.41 -15.76 10.89
C GLY A 282 21.35 -14.83 10.11
N ILE A 283 22.62 -15.21 9.94
CA ILE A 283 23.60 -14.46 9.13
C ILE A 283 23.10 -14.34 7.67
N ALA A 284 22.65 -15.45 7.08
CA ALA A 284 22.09 -15.43 5.72
C ALA A 284 20.88 -14.48 5.63
N GLY A 285 20.01 -14.46 6.63
CA GLY A 285 18.87 -13.57 6.70
C GLY A 285 19.26 -12.09 6.73
N VAL A 286 20.23 -11.72 7.57
CA VAL A 286 20.78 -10.35 7.62
C VAL A 286 21.39 -9.97 6.27
N LEU A 287 22.19 -10.85 5.69
CA LEU A 287 22.84 -10.59 4.39
C LEU A 287 21.79 -10.37 3.28
N VAL A 288 20.82 -11.27 3.13
CA VAL A 288 19.75 -11.13 2.13
C VAL A 288 18.97 -9.82 2.36
N GLY A 289 18.61 -9.51 3.61
CA GLY A 289 17.87 -8.30 3.94
C GLY A 289 18.63 -7.00 3.65
N VAL A 290 19.93 -6.94 4.00
CA VAL A 290 20.77 -5.77 3.73
C VAL A 290 21.04 -5.64 2.24
N LEU A 291 21.43 -6.73 1.57
CA LEU A 291 21.78 -6.71 0.14
C LEU A 291 20.56 -6.45 -0.75
N TYR A 292 19.36 -6.62 -0.23
CA TYR A 292 18.10 -6.37 -0.96
C TYR A 292 18.07 -4.96 -1.56
N THR A 293 18.35 -3.91 -0.75
CA THR A 293 18.32 -2.51 -1.19
C THR A 293 19.65 -1.78 -1.08
N ALA A 294 20.55 -2.23 -0.20
CA ALA A 294 21.79 -1.52 0.09
C ALA A 294 22.85 -1.72 -1.01
N PRO A 295 23.68 -0.67 -1.29
CA PRO A 295 24.85 -0.82 -2.11
C PRO A 295 25.85 -1.82 -1.49
N PRO A 296 26.69 -2.49 -2.29
CA PRO A 296 26.80 -2.37 -3.74
C PRO A 296 25.85 -3.27 -4.53
N PHE A 297 25.13 -4.19 -3.90
CA PHE A 297 24.38 -5.23 -4.59
C PHE A 297 23.01 -4.77 -5.07
N LYS A 298 22.22 -4.11 -4.22
CA LYS A 298 20.89 -3.60 -4.57
C LYS A 298 20.05 -4.62 -5.37
N LEU A 299 19.81 -5.80 -4.82
CA LEU A 299 19.19 -6.93 -5.52
C LEU A 299 17.88 -6.56 -6.20
N VAL A 300 17.01 -5.80 -5.49
CA VAL A 300 15.73 -5.34 -6.04
C VAL A 300 15.92 -4.43 -7.27
N TYR A 301 16.97 -3.61 -7.32
CA TYR A 301 17.27 -2.77 -8.47
C TYR A 301 17.75 -3.56 -9.68
N ARG A 302 18.14 -4.81 -9.49
CA ARG A 302 18.69 -5.70 -10.52
C ARG A 302 17.70 -6.78 -10.97
N GLY A 303 16.42 -6.71 -10.53
CA GLY A 303 15.40 -7.72 -10.83
C GLY A 303 15.67 -9.07 -10.17
N LEU A 304 16.29 -9.04 -9.01
CA LEU A 304 16.52 -10.21 -8.13
C LEU A 304 15.74 -10.05 -6.82
N GLY A 305 14.84 -9.07 -6.75
CA GLY A 305 14.04 -8.76 -5.59
C GLY A 305 13.15 -9.93 -5.19
N GLU A 306 12.46 -10.52 -6.14
CA GLU A 306 11.55 -11.65 -5.92
C GLU A 306 12.29 -12.89 -5.40
N ILE A 307 13.50 -13.15 -5.92
CA ILE A 307 14.33 -14.28 -5.46
C ILE A 307 14.78 -14.02 -4.02
N ALA A 308 15.22 -12.80 -3.72
CA ALA A 308 15.64 -12.45 -2.35
C ALA A 308 14.47 -12.55 -1.37
N VAL A 309 13.28 -12.10 -1.75
CA VAL A 309 12.05 -12.24 -0.93
C VAL A 309 11.65 -13.70 -0.77
N ALA A 310 11.70 -14.51 -1.84
CA ALA A 310 11.39 -15.95 -1.77
C ALA A 310 12.33 -16.65 -0.80
N ILE A 311 13.63 -16.39 -0.84
CA ILE A 311 14.62 -16.97 0.07
C ILE A 311 14.42 -16.45 1.49
N GLY A 312 14.19 -15.15 1.66
CA GLY A 312 14.05 -14.51 2.98
C GLY A 312 12.84 -15.01 3.75
N PHE A 313 11.66 -15.02 3.13
CA PHE A 313 10.42 -15.43 3.79
C PHE A 313 10.18 -16.95 3.75
N GLY A 314 10.71 -17.64 2.76
CA GLY A 314 10.66 -19.08 2.67
C GLY A 314 11.75 -19.76 3.51
N PRO A 315 12.86 -20.18 2.89
CA PRO A 315 13.91 -20.94 3.58
C PRO A 315 14.44 -20.28 4.86
N ILE A 316 14.73 -18.97 4.85
CA ILE A 316 15.30 -18.32 6.04
C ILE A 316 14.29 -18.25 7.18
N MET A 317 13.09 -17.74 6.96
CA MET A 317 12.10 -17.57 8.03
C MET A 317 11.48 -18.89 8.47
N LEU A 318 10.97 -19.69 7.53
CA LEU A 318 10.26 -20.93 7.87
C LEU A 318 11.22 -21.98 8.44
N LEU A 319 12.36 -22.24 7.76
CA LEU A 319 13.34 -23.19 8.29
C LEU A 319 13.99 -22.68 9.57
N GLY A 320 14.24 -21.36 9.69
CA GLY A 320 14.72 -20.77 10.92
C GLY A 320 13.79 -21.08 12.09
N ALA A 321 12.48 -20.88 11.90
CA ALA A 321 11.47 -21.19 12.91
C ALA A 321 11.40 -22.69 13.24
N TYR A 322 11.51 -23.55 12.24
CA TYR A 322 11.58 -24.99 12.43
C TYR A 322 12.86 -25.41 13.21
N VAL A 323 14.03 -24.88 12.82
CA VAL A 323 15.32 -25.18 13.47
C VAL A 323 15.36 -24.70 14.91
N VAL A 324 14.73 -23.57 15.24
CA VAL A 324 14.61 -23.10 16.64
C VAL A 324 13.93 -24.15 17.51
N GLN A 325 12.93 -24.86 16.99
CA GLN A 325 12.16 -25.84 17.74
C GLN A 325 12.83 -27.23 17.77
N THR A 326 13.49 -27.61 16.66
CA THR A 326 13.96 -29.01 16.47
C THR A 326 15.48 -29.19 16.53
N GLY A 327 16.25 -28.09 16.41
CA GLY A 327 17.72 -28.10 16.30
C GLY A 327 18.26 -28.63 14.97
N ARG A 328 17.43 -29.04 14.01
CA ARG A 328 17.83 -29.70 12.76
C ARG A 328 17.08 -29.19 11.54
N ILE A 329 17.64 -29.39 10.35
CA ILE A 329 16.99 -29.18 9.05
C ILE A 329 16.30 -30.47 8.62
N ALA A 330 15.14 -30.37 7.96
CA ALA A 330 14.45 -31.51 7.35
C ALA A 330 13.94 -31.13 5.95
N VAL A 331 13.67 -32.15 5.11
CA VAL A 331 13.23 -31.95 3.73
C VAL A 331 11.79 -31.40 3.66
N GLU A 332 10.93 -31.90 4.56
CA GLU A 332 9.53 -31.44 4.61
C GLU A 332 9.39 -29.93 4.81
N PRO A 333 9.93 -29.29 5.87
CA PRO A 333 9.84 -27.85 6.02
C PRO A 333 10.58 -27.09 4.90
N LEU A 334 11.59 -27.68 4.25
CA LEU A 334 12.24 -27.07 3.09
C LEU A 334 11.27 -26.96 1.91
N VAL A 335 10.52 -28.00 1.57
CA VAL A 335 9.54 -27.96 0.46
C VAL A 335 8.43 -26.95 0.76
N VAL A 336 7.88 -26.97 1.99
CA VAL A 336 6.86 -25.98 2.40
C VAL A 336 7.43 -24.56 2.36
N SER A 337 8.70 -24.38 2.74
CA SER A 337 9.35 -23.06 2.72
C SER A 337 9.49 -22.50 1.31
N ILE A 338 9.82 -23.34 0.32
CA ILE A 338 9.89 -22.91 -1.09
C ILE A 338 8.49 -22.46 -1.58
N THR A 339 7.46 -23.26 -1.25
CA THR A 339 6.07 -22.92 -1.59
C THR A 339 5.66 -21.55 -1.03
N VAL A 340 5.88 -21.35 0.27
CA VAL A 340 5.53 -20.07 0.94
C VAL A 340 6.40 -18.93 0.43
N GLY A 341 7.69 -19.16 0.20
CA GLY A 341 8.61 -18.18 -0.38
C GLY A 341 8.14 -17.68 -1.74
N ILE A 342 7.69 -18.57 -2.64
CA ILE A 342 7.12 -18.20 -3.94
C ILE A 342 5.88 -17.33 -3.74
N LEU A 343 4.96 -17.71 -2.86
CA LEU A 343 3.72 -16.96 -2.63
C LEU A 343 3.99 -15.55 -2.06
N VAL A 344 4.94 -15.41 -1.14
CA VAL A 344 5.34 -14.08 -0.62
C VAL A 344 6.07 -13.27 -1.68
N ALA A 345 6.91 -13.89 -2.51
CA ALA A 345 7.55 -13.21 -3.63
C ALA A 345 6.53 -12.70 -4.66
N LEU A 346 5.41 -13.42 -4.87
CA LEU A 346 4.32 -12.97 -5.71
C LEU A 346 3.61 -11.72 -5.16
N ILE A 347 3.64 -11.46 -3.84
CA ILE A 347 3.16 -10.19 -3.28
C ILE A 347 4.03 -9.05 -3.81
N LEU A 348 5.36 -9.15 -3.71
CA LEU A 348 6.28 -8.16 -4.24
C LEU A 348 6.08 -7.98 -5.75
N PHE A 349 6.07 -9.09 -6.49
CA PHE A 349 5.93 -9.12 -7.95
C PHE A 349 4.71 -8.34 -8.46
N VAL A 350 3.55 -8.52 -7.83
CA VAL A 350 2.32 -7.78 -8.18
C VAL A 350 2.41 -6.33 -7.75
N ASN A 351 3.04 -6.04 -6.60
CA ASN A 351 3.19 -4.68 -6.07
C ASN A 351 4.17 -3.82 -6.89
N GLU A 352 5.11 -4.42 -7.63
CA GLU A 352 6.02 -3.71 -8.53
C GLU A 352 5.35 -3.26 -9.85
N ILE A 353 4.21 -3.84 -10.23
CA ILE A 353 3.52 -3.50 -11.48
C ILE A 353 3.10 -2.02 -11.54
N PRO A 354 2.43 -1.43 -10.54
CA PRO A 354 2.09 -0.01 -10.57
C PRO A 354 3.32 0.90 -10.48
N ASP A 355 4.40 0.44 -9.83
CA ASP A 355 5.62 1.22 -9.61
C ASP A 355 6.55 1.23 -10.83
N ARG A 356 6.35 0.35 -11.82
CA ARG A 356 7.27 0.10 -12.95
C ARG A 356 7.72 1.35 -13.71
N ARG A 357 6.87 2.39 -13.81
CA ARG A 357 7.23 3.65 -14.50
C ARG A 357 8.17 4.50 -13.65
N GLY A 358 7.92 4.62 -12.35
CA GLY A 358 8.78 5.31 -11.40
C GLY A 358 10.11 4.57 -11.22
N ASP A 359 10.05 3.25 -11.08
CA ASP A 359 11.21 2.38 -10.98
C ASP A 359 12.14 2.51 -12.19
N ALA A 360 11.59 2.49 -13.42
CA ALA A 360 12.35 2.69 -14.64
C ALA A 360 13.03 4.07 -14.67
N ALA A 361 12.34 5.13 -14.26
CA ALA A 361 12.88 6.49 -14.19
C ALA A 361 14.03 6.61 -13.17
N ALA A 362 13.97 5.86 -12.07
CA ALA A 362 15.00 5.79 -11.04
C ALA A 362 16.13 4.77 -11.35
N GLY A 363 16.08 4.11 -12.51
CA GLY A 363 17.06 3.10 -12.91
C GLY A 363 16.90 1.73 -12.23
N LYS A 364 15.78 1.49 -11.55
CA LYS A 364 15.42 0.24 -10.90
C LYS A 364 14.82 -0.71 -11.94
N ARG A 365 15.48 -1.85 -12.15
CA ARG A 365 15.14 -2.82 -13.21
C ARG A 365 14.43 -4.04 -12.64
N THR A 366 13.25 -3.84 -12.07
CA THR A 366 12.38 -4.92 -11.59
C THR A 366 11.84 -5.78 -12.75
N LEU A 367 11.24 -6.94 -12.46
CA LEU A 367 10.71 -7.81 -13.52
C LEU A 367 9.62 -7.12 -14.35
N PRO A 368 8.66 -6.35 -13.78
CA PRO A 368 7.69 -5.60 -14.58
C PRO A 368 8.30 -4.45 -15.42
N VAL A 369 9.51 -3.97 -15.09
CA VAL A 369 10.24 -3.00 -15.92
C VAL A 369 10.94 -3.68 -17.09
N ARG A 370 11.43 -4.92 -16.91
CA ARG A 370 12.23 -5.66 -17.91
C ARG A 370 11.38 -6.36 -18.95
N PHE A 371 10.22 -6.86 -18.56
CA PHE A 371 9.42 -7.74 -19.38
C PHE A 371 8.09 -7.11 -19.79
N PRO A 372 7.56 -7.49 -20.98
CA PRO A 372 6.25 -7.02 -21.41
C PRO A 372 5.13 -7.58 -20.52
N PRO A 373 3.95 -6.92 -20.48
CA PRO A 373 2.84 -7.31 -19.62
C PRO A 373 2.43 -8.78 -19.72
N SER A 374 2.43 -9.34 -20.92
CA SER A 374 2.05 -10.75 -21.14
C SER A 374 3.01 -11.74 -20.47
N VAL A 375 4.32 -11.43 -20.48
CA VAL A 375 5.33 -12.26 -19.80
C VAL A 375 5.18 -12.16 -18.28
N VAL A 376 4.94 -10.95 -17.75
CA VAL A 376 4.71 -10.73 -16.32
C VAL A 376 3.45 -11.47 -15.85
N GLN A 377 2.34 -11.34 -16.57
CA GLN A 377 1.07 -12.00 -16.25
C GLN A 377 1.21 -13.53 -16.25
N ASN A 378 1.81 -14.09 -17.32
CA ASN A 378 2.01 -15.53 -17.41
C ASN A 378 3.05 -16.03 -16.40
N GLY A 379 4.08 -15.24 -16.09
CA GLY A 379 5.06 -15.51 -15.03
C GLY A 379 4.39 -15.66 -13.66
N TYR A 380 3.43 -14.80 -13.33
CA TYR A 380 2.60 -14.95 -12.14
C TYR A 380 1.89 -16.31 -12.10
N LEU A 381 1.20 -16.67 -13.19
CA LEU A 381 0.45 -17.93 -13.27
C LEU A 381 1.35 -19.15 -13.10
N VAL A 382 2.51 -19.14 -13.77
CA VAL A 382 3.51 -20.23 -13.67
C VAL A 382 4.04 -20.36 -12.27
N ALA A 383 4.43 -19.25 -11.63
CA ALA A 383 4.95 -19.28 -10.26
C ALA A 383 3.89 -19.76 -9.25
N ALA A 384 2.65 -19.30 -9.38
CA ALA A 384 1.54 -19.80 -8.55
C ALA A 384 1.28 -21.29 -8.78
N ALA A 385 1.29 -21.77 -10.04
CA ALA A 385 1.12 -23.18 -10.36
C ALA A 385 2.24 -24.04 -9.77
N VAL A 386 3.50 -23.57 -9.81
CA VAL A 386 4.65 -24.25 -9.17
C VAL A 386 4.44 -24.36 -7.66
N ALA A 387 3.98 -23.28 -6.99
CA ALA A 387 3.72 -23.32 -5.56
C ALA A 387 2.68 -24.40 -5.18
N PHE A 388 1.57 -24.49 -5.93
CA PHE A 388 0.57 -25.53 -5.69
C PHE A 388 1.05 -26.93 -6.09
N ALA A 389 1.83 -27.05 -7.18
CA ALA A 389 2.41 -28.32 -7.60
C ALA A 389 3.38 -28.91 -6.56
N LEU A 390 4.14 -28.06 -5.85
CA LEU A 390 5.00 -28.49 -4.76
C LEU A 390 4.21 -29.11 -3.58
N ILE A 391 3.03 -28.56 -3.27
CA ILE A 391 2.14 -29.11 -2.24
C ILE A 391 1.63 -30.50 -2.69
N VAL A 392 1.06 -30.58 -3.89
CA VAL A 392 0.53 -31.83 -4.43
C VAL A 392 1.63 -32.88 -4.54
N GLY A 393 2.75 -32.53 -5.15
CA GLY A 393 3.90 -33.40 -5.31
C GLY A 393 4.43 -33.91 -3.95
N GLY A 394 4.55 -33.01 -2.95
CA GLY A 394 4.96 -33.37 -1.61
C GLY A 394 4.02 -34.39 -0.94
N VAL A 395 2.72 -34.25 -1.13
CA VAL A 395 1.74 -35.22 -0.61
C VAL A 395 1.82 -36.56 -1.38
N VAL A 396 1.92 -36.52 -2.70
CA VAL A 396 2.00 -37.72 -3.53
C VAL A 396 3.20 -38.59 -3.18
N ILE A 397 4.36 -38.01 -2.90
CA ILE A 397 5.56 -38.74 -2.49
C ILE A 397 5.59 -39.07 -1.00
N GLY A 398 4.51 -38.75 -0.25
CA GLY A 398 4.43 -39.04 1.18
C GLY A 398 5.29 -38.14 2.10
N LEU A 399 5.79 -37.03 1.54
CA LEU A 399 6.62 -36.07 2.29
C LEU A 399 5.75 -35.11 3.11
N LEU A 400 4.60 -34.65 2.57
CA LEU A 400 3.66 -33.77 3.25
C LEU A 400 2.43 -34.56 3.74
N PRO A 401 1.86 -34.20 4.90
CA PRO A 401 0.61 -34.78 5.36
C PRO A 401 -0.55 -34.47 4.37
N TRP A 402 -1.40 -35.46 4.09
CA TRP A 402 -2.51 -35.30 3.15
C TRP A 402 -3.47 -34.14 3.45
N PRO A 403 -3.69 -33.71 4.74
CA PRO A 403 -4.57 -32.54 5.01
C PRO A 403 -4.01 -31.22 4.47
N THR A 404 -2.72 -31.14 4.12
CA THR A 404 -2.13 -29.95 3.48
C THR A 404 -2.73 -29.69 2.09
N LEU A 405 -3.39 -30.70 1.45
CA LEU A 405 -4.15 -30.52 0.21
C LEU A 405 -5.33 -29.52 0.35
N LEU A 406 -5.77 -29.20 1.58
CA LEU A 406 -6.73 -28.11 1.83
C LEU A 406 -6.28 -26.79 1.19
N ALA A 407 -4.97 -26.56 1.08
CA ALA A 407 -4.43 -25.38 0.40
C ALA A 407 -4.89 -25.23 -1.06
N LEU A 408 -5.28 -26.30 -1.74
CA LEU A 408 -5.80 -26.26 -3.11
C LEU A 408 -7.14 -25.52 -3.22
N LEU A 409 -7.88 -25.33 -2.12
CA LEU A 409 -9.08 -24.51 -2.07
C LEU A 409 -8.78 -23.04 -2.43
N ALA A 410 -7.53 -22.61 -2.36
CA ALA A 410 -7.09 -21.28 -2.73
C ALA A 410 -6.78 -21.11 -4.24
N VAL A 411 -6.73 -22.19 -5.02
CA VAL A 411 -6.44 -22.14 -6.48
C VAL A 411 -7.38 -21.18 -7.24
N PRO A 412 -8.71 -21.16 -6.99
CA PRO A 412 -9.58 -20.19 -7.65
C PRO A 412 -9.22 -18.72 -7.35
N VAL A 413 -8.67 -18.45 -6.17
CA VAL A 413 -8.22 -17.08 -5.81
C VAL A 413 -6.99 -16.70 -6.61
N ALA A 414 -6.02 -17.61 -6.77
CA ALA A 414 -4.84 -17.39 -7.64
C ALA A 414 -5.25 -17.09 -9.09
N PHE A 415 -6.25 -17.81 -9.60
CA PHE A 415 -6.76 -17.58 -10.94
C PHE A 415 -7.48 -16.22 -11.07
N ARG A 416 -8.22 -15.77 -10.03
CA ARG A 416 -8.81 -14.41 -9.99
C ARG A 416 -7.74 -13.33 -10.04
N VAL A 417 -6.62 -13.48 -9.30
CA VAL A 417 -5.50 -12.56 -9.38
C VAL A 417 -4.96 -12.49 -10.81
N TYR A 418 -4.69 -13.64 -11.44
CA TYR A 418 -4.23 -13.70 -12.82
C TYR A 418 -5.17 -13.00 -13.81
N GLN A 419 -6.48 -13.21 -13.69
CA GLN A 419 -7.48 -12.52 -14.51
C GLN A 419 -7.46 -11.01 -14.24
N GLY A 420 -7.37 -10.61 -12.97
CA GLY A 420 -7.27 -9.21 -12.57
C GLY A 420 -6.03 -8.52 -13.14
N LEU A 421 -4.89 -9.22 -13.17
CA LEU A 421 -3.66 -8.71 -13.80
C LEU A 421 -3.86 -8.47 -15.30
N LYS A 422 -4.62 -9.31 -16.01
CA LYS A 422 -4.92 -9.09 -17.44
C LYS A 422 -5.76 -7.85 -17.70
N VAL A 423 -6.71 -7.56 -16.81
CA VAL A 423 -7.67 -6.47 -16.99
C VAL A 423 -7.11 -5.13 -16.48
N HIS A 424 -6.39 -5.13 -15.35
CA HIS A 424 -6.04 -3.91 -14.61
C HIS A 424 -4.55 -3.55 -14.65
N TYR A 425 -3.73 -4.24 -15.45
CA TYR A 425 -2.26 -4.09 -15.47
C TYR A 425 -1.77 -2.65 -15.61
N ASP A 426 -2.42 -1.84 -16.44
CA ASP A 426 -2.05 -0.46 -16.72
C ASP A 426 -2.78 0.59 -15.85
N SER A 427 -3.63 0.13 -14.94
CA SER A 427 -4.47 0.98 -14.09
C SER A 427 -4.08 0.82 -12.60
N PRO A 428 -3.08 1.55 -12.09
CA PRO A 428 -2.52 1.35 -10.75
C PRO A 428 -3.56 1.28 -9.63
N TYR A 429 -4.57 2.15 -9.67
CA TYR A 429 -5.56 2.24 -8.59
C TYR A 429 -6.65 1.16 -8.65
N THR A 430 -7.04 0.71 -9.83
CA THR A 430 -7.96 -0.46 -9.96
C THR A 430 -7.21 -1.77 -9.69
N LEU A 431 -5.89 -1.81 -9.94
CA LEU A 431 -5.03 -2.94 -9.62
C LEU A 431 -4.92 -3.18 -8.09
N MET A 432 -5.19 -2.17 -7.24
CA MET A 432 -5.13 -2.34 -5.78
C MET A 432 -6.02 -3.49 -5.27
N ALA A 433 -7.20 -3.68 -5.84
CA ALA A 433 -8.07 -4.80 -5.49
C ALA A 433 -7.43 -6.16 -5.80
N VAL A 434 -6.68 -6.24 -6.90
CA VAL A 434 -5.92 -7.45 -7.30
C VAL A 434 -4.74 -7.67 -6.37
N MET A 435 -4.02 -6.59 -5.99
CA MET A 435 -2.92 -6.65 -5.02
C MET A 435 -3.40 -7.15 -3.67
N GLY A 436 -4.51 -6.61 -3.16
CA GLY A 436 -5.14 -7.08 -1.92
C GLY A 436 -5.59 -8.54 -2.01
N THR A 437 -6.16 -8.95 -3.14
CA THR A 437 -6.54 -10.36 -3.38
C THR A 437 -5.32 -11.28 -3.37
N ASN A 438 -4.18 -10.83 -3.89
CA ASN A 438 -2.93 -11.60 -3.89
C ASN A 438 -2.32 -11.74 -2.49
N VAL A 439 -2.38 -10.69 -1.67
CA VAL A 439 -2.01 -10.78 -0.23
C VAL A 439 -2.91 -11.79 0.48
N ASN A 440 -4.22 -11.71 0.26
CA ASN A 440 -5.19 -12.64 0.84
C ASN A 440 -4.96 -14.09 0.38
N LEU A 441 -4.55 -14.31 -0.89
CA LEU A 441 -4.16 -15.63 -1.39
C LEU A 441 -3.05 -16.25 -0.53
N THR A 442 -1.97 -15.51 -0.27
CA THR A 442 -0.84 -15.97 0.55
C THR A 442 -1.30 -16.31 1.96
N MET A 443 -2.15 -15.45 2.57
CA MET A 443 -2.72 -15.71 3.90
C MET A 443 -3.62 -16.95 3.91
N LEU A 444 -4.46 -17.12 2.91
CA LEU A 444 -5.37 -18.26 2.79
C LEU A 444 -4.59 -19.57 2.63
N VAL A 445 -3.61 -19.62 1.72
CA VAL A 445 -2.77 -20.82 1.54
C VAL A 445 -2.03 -21.14 2.83
N GLY A 446 -1.40 -20.15 3.46
CA GLY A 446 -0.70 -20.33 4.73
C GLY A 446 -1.62 -20.82 5.84
N GLY A 447 -2.81 -20.24 5.98
CA GLY A 447 -3.82 -20.64 6.96
C GLY A 447 -4.32 -22.06 6.71
N LEU A 448 -4.59 -22.44 5.46
CA LEU A 448 -5.03 -23.80 5.11
C LEU A 448 -3.93 -24.85 5.35
N LEU A 449 -2.67 -24.52 5.07
CA LEU A 449 -1.54 -25.37 5.42
C LEU A 449 -1.41 -25.55 6.95
N LEU A 450 -1.55 -24.44 7.72
CA LEU A 450 -1.57 -24.50 9.19
C LEU A 450 -2.69 -25.42 9.70
N VAL A 451 -3.91 -25.27 9.17
CA VAL A 451 -5.04 -26.17 9.51
C VAL A 451 -4.70 -27.62 9.19
N GLY A 452 -4.06 -27.86 8.04
CA GLY A 452 -3.60 -29.22 7.66
C GLY A 452 -2.61 -29.81 8.67
N TYR A 453 -1.61 -29.03 9.13
CA TYR A 453 -0.64 -29.49 10.13
C TYR A 453 -1.25 -29.66 11.51
N VAL A 454 -2.12 -28.72 11.96
CA VAL A 454 -2.85 -28.86 13.23
C VAL A 454 -3.75 -30.09 13.21
N GLY A 455 -4.45 -30.34 12.11
CA GLY A 455 -5.24 -31.57 11.93
C GLY A 455 -4.40 -32.83 12.03
N THR A 456 -3.18 -32.81 11.49
CA THR A 456 -2.23 -33.94 11.62
C THR A 456 -1.79 -34.14 13.06
N ILE A 457 -1.47 -33.06 13.80
CA ILE A 457 -1.08 -33.14 15.22
C ILE A 457 -2.21 -33.74 16.06
N VAL A 458 -3.45 -33.28 15.88
CA VAL A 458 -4.63 -33.78 16.58
C VAL A 458 -4.85 -35.27 16.27
N TYR A 459 -4.75 -35.66 15.00
CA TYR A 459 -4.89 -37.03 14.57
C TYR A 459 -3.85 -37.98 15.22
N LEU A 460 -2.58 -37.53 15.30
CA LEU A 460 -1.50 -38.29 15.94
C LEU A 460 -1.66 -38.37 17.47
N ALA A 461 -2.26 -37.34 18.10
CA ALA A 461 -2.48 -37.33 19.55
C ALA A 461 -3.65 -38.22 20.02
N VAL A 462 -4.59 -38.55 19.11
CA VAL A 462 -5.76 -39.43 19.41
C VAL A 462 -5.48 -40.89 19.12
N ARG A 463 -4.43 -41.21 18.38
CA ARG A 463 -3.94 -42.58 18.15
C ARG A 463 -2.95 -43.00 19.18
#